data_e2f95bb8380b1b5f1192e55f2e8b37cb
#
_entry.id   e2f95bb8380b1b5f1192e55f2e8b37cb
#
_cell.length_a   1.000
_cell.length_b   1.000
_cell.length_c   1.000
_cell.angle_alpha   90.00
_cell.angle_beta   90.00
_cell.angle_gamma   90.00
#
_symmetry.space_group_name_H-M   'P 1'
#
loop_
_entity.id
_entity.type
_entity.pdbx_description
1 polymer ?
#
loop_
_entity_poly.entity_id
_entity_poly.type
_entity_poly.pdbx_seq_one_letter_code
_entity_poly.pdbx_strand_id
1 'polypeptide(L)'
;PYAATKKVAEALMFTYHHLYGINIQVLRFFTVYGPAGRPDMSIFKFIKAIFEQEELTLYGDGGERDFTYVNDVVMGLAKSMKLDGFNIINLGSDRPIKITKIIELIEKYVGNLASIKVIERDPSDISKTWADIAVARRLLNWEPKTAIENGLFETVEWYRENRDWLNQIKVG
;
A
#
# COMPACT_ATOMS: atom_id res chain seq x y z
N PRO A 1 10.60 -12.85 -9.97
CA PRO A 1 11.00 -13.72 -8.83
C PRO A 1 10.16 -13.49 -7.58
N TYR A 2 9.88 -12.23 -7.21
CA TYR A 2 9.15 -11.88 -5.98
C TYR A 2 7.79 -12.58 -5.84
N ALA A 3 6.94 -12.53 -6.87
CA ALA A 3 5.63 -13.19 -6.84
C ALA A 3 5.75 -14.72 -6.67
N ALA A 4 6.76 -15.33 -7.29
CA ALA A 4 7.03 -16.75 -7.15
C ALA A 4 7.38 -17.14 -5.71
N THR A 5 8.26 -16.39 -5.05
CA THR A 5 8.63 -16.65 -3.64
C THR A 5 7.43 -16.53 -2.69
N LYS A 6 6.52 -15.56 -2.94
CA LYS A 6 5.28 -15.43 -2.16
C LYS A 6 4.35 -16.63 -2.36
N LYS A 7 4.23 -17.14 -3.60
CA LYS A 7 3.45 -18.35 -3.88
C LYS A 7 4.03 -19.61 -3.24
N VAL A 8 5.35 -19.78 -3.26
CA VAL A 8 6.00 -20.88 -2.55
C VAL A 8 5.72 -20.80 -1.04
N ALA A 9 5.79 -19.61 -0.44
CA ALA A 9 5.47 -19.43 0.97
C ALA A 9 4.02 -19.84 1.30
N GLU A 10 3.03 -19.47 0.46
CA GLU A 10 1.64 -19.89 0.64
C GLU A 10 1.48 -21.43 0.60
N ALA A 11 2.13 -22.09 -0.34
CA ALA A 11 2.10 -23.56 -0.45
C ALA A 11 2.74 -24.24 0.77
N LEU A 12 3.86 -23.69 1.26
CA LEU A 12 4.52 -24.17 2.46
C LEU A 12 3.60 -24.01 3.70
N MET A 13 2.96 -22.88 3.87
CA MET A 13 2.02 -22.62 4.96
C MET A 13 0.84 -23.59 4.93
N PHE A 14 0.31 -23.91 3.73
CA PHE A 14 -0.74 -24.90 3.58
C PHE A 14 -0.26 -26.29 4.05
N THR A 15 0.97 -26.69 3.68
CA THR A 15 1.56 -27.97 4.11
C THR A 15 1.68 -28.04 5.64
N TYR A 16 2.13 -26.97 6.30
CA TYR A 16 2.20 -26.94 7.75
C TYR A 16 0.82 -27.00 8.41
N HIS A 17 -0.17 -26.29 7.86
CA HIS A 17 -1.55 -26.44 8.32
C HIS A 17 -2.03 -27.89 8.24
N HIS A 18 -1.83 -28.53 7.08
CA HIS A 18 -2.29 -29.90 6.83
C HIS A 18 -1.61 -30.93 7.76
N LEU A 19 -0.28 -30.81 7.96
CA LEU A 19 0.49 -31.77 8.76
C LEU A 19 0.32 -31.59 10.27
N TYR A 20 0.16 -30.36 10.73
CA TYR A 20 0.22 -30.04 12.16
C TYR A 20 -1.06 -29.43 12.71
N GLY A 21 -2.10 -29.22 11.92
CA GLY A 21 -3.37 -28.63 12.33
C GLY A 21 -3.26 -27.15 12.78
N ILE A 22 -2.19 -26.45 12.39
CA ILE A 22 -1.99 -25.05 12.78
C ILE A 22 -2.98 -24.17 12.03
N ASN A 23 -3.69 -23.29 12.73
CA ASN A 23 -4.53 -22.26 12.10
C ASN A 23 -3.65 -21.20 11.44
N ILE A 24 -3.78 -21.02 10.12
CA ILE A 24 -2.95 -20.11 9.33
C ILE A 24 -3.80 -19.18 8.48
N GLN A 25 -3.59 -17.88 8.65
CA GLN A 25 -4.23 -16.84 7.85
C GLN A 25 -3.19 -16.15 6.97
N VAL A 26 -3.24 -16.40 5.68
CA VAL A 26 -2.37 -15.76 4.69
C VAL A 26 -3.02 -14.46 4.24
N LEU A 27 -2.51 -13.33 4.70
CA LEU A 27 -3.02 -12.02 4.33
C LEU A 27 -2.20 -11.43 3.17
N ARG A 28 -2.86 -11.14 2.06
CA ARG A 28 -2.26 -10.49 0.90
C ARG A 28 -2.57 -9.01 0.94
N PHE A 29 -1.58 -8.23 1.36
CA PHE A 29 -1.68 -6.77 1.35
C PHE A 29 -1.45 -6.23 -0.05
N PHE A 30 -2.20 -5.21 -0.42
CA PHE A 30 -1.95 -4.39 -1.59
C PHE A 30 -1.01 -3.24 -1.23
N THR A 31 -1.12 -2.07 -1.86
CA THR A 31 -0.21 -0.98 -1.54
C THR A 31 -0.65 -0.27 -0.26
N VAL A 32 -0.10 -0.70 0.88
CA VAL A 32 -0.40 -0.10 2.18
C VAL A 32 0.30 1.25 2.30
N TYR A 33 -0.42 2.26 2.79
CA TYR A 33 0.09 3.60 3.04
C TYR A 33 -0.44 4.17 4.36
N GLY A 34 0.20 5.21 4.87
CA GLY A 34 -0.18 5.88 6.12
C GLY A 34 1.02 6.44 6.86
N PRO A 35 0.82 7.00 8.06
CA PRO A 35 1.89 7.43 8.97
C PRO A 35 2.94 6.34 9.19
N ALA A 36 4.21 6.73 9.34
CA ALA A 36 5.35 5.83 9.50
C ALA A 36 5.53 4.81 8.36
N GLY A 37 5.06 5.14 7.15
CA GLY A 37 5.20 4.29 5.96
C GLY A 37 6.66 4.09 5.57
N ARG A 38 6.94 2.98 4.87
CA ARG A 38 8.29 2.64 4.39
C ARG A 38 8.79 3.71 3.43
N PRO A 39 10.05 4.18 3.58
CA PRO A 39 10.61 5.26 2.75
C PRO A 39 10.77 4.92 1.27
N ASP A 40 10.92 3.63 0.94
CA ASP A 40 11.04 3.13 -0.44
C ASP A 40 9.70 3.04 -1.20
N MET A 41 8.56 3.26 -0.50
CA MET A 41 7.23 3.21 -1.12
C MET A 41 6.83 4.54 -1.76
N SER A 42 6.01 4.45 -2.82
CA SER A 42 5.66 5.57 -3.68
C SER A 42 5.09 6.79 -2.94
N ILE A 43 4.13 6.60 -2.03
CA ILE A 43 3.49 7.73 -1.32
C ILE A 43 4.52 8.46 -0.45
N PHE A 44 5.39 7.75 0.26
CA PHE A 44 6.44 8.40 1.04
C PHE A 44 7.39 9.19 0.12
N LYS A 45 7.85 8.59 -0.99
CA LYS A 45 8.70 9.26 -1.99
C LYS A 45 8.05 10.52 -2.54
N PHE A 46 6.76 10.47 -2.87
CA PHE A 46 6.04 11.63 -3.40
C PHE A 46 5.92 12.74 -2.37
N ILE A 47 5.54 12.42 -1.13
CA ILE A 47 5.46 13.41 -0.05
C ILE A 47 6.82 14.06 0.17
N LYS A 48 7.89 13.27 0.30
CA LYS A 48 9.25 13.78 0.49
C LYS A 48 9.66 14.68 -0.67
N ALA A 49 9.54 14.23 -1.91
CA ALA A 49 9.96 14.99 -3.09
C ALA A 49 9.23 16.34 -3.18
N ILE A 50 7.91 16.38 -2.88
CA ILE A 50 7.14 17.62 -2.94
C ILE A 50 7.50 18.56 -1.77
N PHE A 51 7.75 18.05 -0.56
CA PHE A 51 8.21 18.87 0.57
C PHE A 51 9.60 19.44 0.34
N GLU A 52 10.53 18.62 -0.18
CA GLU A 52 11.93 19.00 -0.34
C GLU A 52 12.21 19.64 -1.71
N GLN A 53 11.19 19.82 -2.56
CA GLN A 53 11.30 20.35 -3.93
C GLN A 53 12.30 19.56 -4.79
N GLU A 54 12.35 18.24 -4.57
CA GLU A 54 13.14 17.29 -5.35
C GLU A 54 12.38 16.85 -6.61
N GLU A 55 13.11 16.44 -7.66
CA GLU A 55 12.53 15.89 -8.88
C GLU A 55 11.93 14.51 -8.62
N LEU A 56 10.65 14.33 -8.94
CA LEU A 56 9.91 13.10 -8.82
C LEU A 56 9.88 12.36 -10.17
N THR A 57 10.38 11.13 -10.20
CA THR A 57 10.32 10.29 -11.39
C THR A 57 8.99 9.57 -11.49
N LEU A 58 8.28 9.75 -12.62
CA LEU A 58 7.05 9.03 -12.95
C LEU A 58 7.29 8.12 -14.17
N TYR A 59 6.96 6.84 -14.04
CA TYR A 59 7.08 5.85 -15.10
C TYR A 59 5.81 5.82 -15.96
N GLY A 60 5.88 6.31 -17.20
CA GLY A 60 4.74 6.46 -18.09
C GLY A 60 3.69 7.39 -17.49
N ASP A 61 2.43 6.94 -17.46
CA ASP A 61 1.30 7.63 -16.81
C ASP A 61 1.16 7.33 -15.31
N GLY A 62 2.11 6.58 -14.72
CA GLY A 62 2.08 6.09 -13.34
C GLY A 62 1.17 4.89 -13.11
N GLY A 63 0.17 4.65 -13.96
CA GLY A 63 -0.82 3.59 -13.82
C GLY A 63 -1.78 3.80 -12.66
N GLU A 64 -2.48 2.71 -12.30
CA GLU A 64 -3.43 2.68 -11.20
C GLU A 64 -2.98 1.70 -10.13
N ARG A 65 -3.11 2.07 -8.87
CA ARG A 65 -2.79 1.18 -7.74
C ARG A 65 -3.93 1.16 -6.73
N ASP A 66 -4.11 0.00 -6.13
CA ASP A 66 -4.99 -0.20 -4.99
C ASP A 66 -4.24 0.21 -3.71
N PHE A 67 -4.54 1.39 -3.21
CA PHE A 67 -3.95 1.92 -1.98
C PHE A 67 -4.87 1.68 -0.79
N THR A 68 -4.34 1.08 0.27
CA THR A 68 -5.10 0.75 1.47
C THR A 68 -4.48 1.42 2.69
N TYR A 69 -5.30 2.16 3.44
CA TYR A 69 -4.81 2.87 4.62
C TYR A 69 -4.40 1.90 5.74
N VAL A 70 -3.30 2.20 6.41
CA VAL A 70 -2.67 1.29 7.37
C VAL A 70 -3.61 0.86 8.49
N ASN A 71 -4.44 1.75 9.04
CA ASN A 71 -5.38 1.39 10.11
C ASN A 71 -6.46 0.42 9.62
N ASP A 72 -6.95 0.55 8.38
CA ASP A 72 -7.88 -0.43 7.80
C ASP A 72 -7.22 -1.81 7.69
N VAL A 73 -5.96 -1.87 7.27
CA VAL A 73 -5.18 -3.12 7.20
C VAL A 73 -5.01 -3.76 8.58
N VAL A 74 -4.64 -2.97 9.60
CA VAL A 74 -4.48 -3.42 10.99
C VAL A 74 -5.79 -3.99 11.53
N MET A 75 -6.93 -3.35 11.24
CA MET A 75 -8.24 -3.87 11.65
C MET A 75 -8.57 -5.20 10.96
N GLY A 76 -8.23 -5.35 9.67
CA GLY A 76 -8.39 -6.62 8.94
C GLY A 76 -7.52 -7.72 9.53
N LEU A 77 -6.25 -7.41 9.84
CA LEU A 77 -5.33 -8.34 10.50
C LEU A 77 -5.85 -8.79 11.87
N ALA A 78 -6.27 -7.85 12.72
CA ALA A 78 -6.80 -8.18 14.05
C ALA A 78 -8.04 -9.09 13.99
N LYS A 79 -8.92 -8.87 13.02
CA LYS A 79 -10.08 -9.73 12.79
C LYS A 79 -9.68 -11.12 12.31
N SER A 80 -8.65 -11.23 11.46
CA SER A 80 -8.20 -12.52 10.92
C SER A 80 -7.64 -13.45 11.99
N MET A 81 -7.11 -12.93 13.09
CA MET A 81 -6.58 -13.73 14.21
C MET A 81 -7.63 -14.62 14.90
N LYS A 82 -8.91 -14.37 14.63
CA LYS A 82 -10.05 -15.13 15.22
C LYS A 82 -10.52 -16.25 14.31
N LEU A 83 -9.96 -16.42 13.13
CA LEU A 83 -10.34 -17.45 12.18
C LEU A 83 -9.61 -18.76 12.44
N ASP A 84 -10.34 -19.86 12.26
CA ASP A 84 -9.76 -21.20 12.24
C ASP A 84 -9.41 -21.66 10.82
N GLY A 85 -8.57 -22.70 10.75
CA GLY A 85 -8.20 -23.37 9.51
C GLY A 85 -7.19 -22.59 8.68
N PHE A 86 -7.19 -22.87 7.38
CA PHE A 86 -6.31 -22.22 6.40
C PHE A 86 -7.11 -21.31 5.49
N ASN A 87 -6.80 -20.02 5.52
CA ASN A 87 -7.48 -19.04 4.67
C ASN A 87 -6.47 -18.14 3.95
N ILE A 88 -6.77 -17.76 2.71
CA ILE A 88 -6.03 -16.74 1.95
C ILE A 88 -6.97 -15.56 1.74
N ILE A 89 -6.59 -14.39 2.23
CA ILE A 89 -7.46 -13.22 2.32
C ILE A 89 -6.74 -12.00 1.76
N ASN A 90 -7.30 -11.36 0.74
CA ASN A 90 -6.81 -10.08 0.26
C ASN A 90 -7.31 -8.96 1.17
N LEU A 91 -6.40 -8.09 1.60
CA LEU A 91 -6.71 -6.84 2.30
C LEU A 91 -6.27 -5.67 1.41
N GLY A 92 -7.21 -5.13 0.67
CA GLY A 92 -7.02 -4.04 -0.29
C GLY A 92 -8.19 -3.05 -0.22
N SER A 93 -8.13 -1.97 -0.99
CA SER A 93 -9.19 -0.96 -0.98
C SER A 93 -10.38 -1.30 -1.88
N ASP A 94 -10.19 -2.21 -2.83
CA ASP A 94 -11.16 -2.49 -3.91
C ASP A 94 -11.47 -1.23 -4.77
N ARG A 95 -10.59 -0.23 -4.71
CA ARG A 95 -10.74 1.08 -5.37
C ARG A 95 -9.42 1.55 -5.96
N PRO A 96 -9.03 1.04 -7.15
CA PRO A 96 -7.81 1.51 -7.82
C PRO A 96 -7.87 3.01 -8.10
N ILE A 97 -6.78 3.70 -7.87
CA ILE A 97 -6.65 5.13 -8.13
C ILE A 97 -5.39 5.41 -8.96
N LYS A 98 -5.47 6.40 -9.84
CA LYS A 98 -4.34 6.86 -10.64
C LYS A 98 -3.24 7.49 -9.77
N ILE A 99 -2.00 7.18 -10.08
CA ILE A 99 -0.84 7.77 -9.39
C ILE A 99 -0.84 9.30 -9.54
N THR A 100 -1.21 9.82 -10.71
CA THR A 100 -1.35 11.27 -10.92
C THR A 100 -2.33 11.92 -9.96
N LYS A 101 -3.45 11.23 -9.64
CA LYS A 101 -4.42 11.73 -8.67
C LYS A 101 -3.88 11.74 -7.24
N ILE A 102 -3.05 10.78 -6.88
CA ILE A 102 -2.34 10.75 -5.59
C ILE A 102 -1.39 11.96 -5.49
N ILE A 103 -0.62 12.24 -6.55
CA ILE A 103 0.29 13.39 -6.58
C ILE A 103 -0.49 14.70 -6.42
N GLU A 104 -1.59 14.91 -7.18
CA GLU A 104 -2.44 16.11 -7.05
C GLU A 104 -2.96 16.32 -5.61
N LEU A 105 -3.36 15.24 -4.93
CA LEU A 105 -3.82 15.33 -3.54
C LEU A 105 -2.68 15.70 -2.59
N ILE A 106 -1.49 15.13 -2.78
CA ILE A 106 -0.31 15.47 -1.97
C ILE A 106 0.11 16.93 -2.20
N GLU A 107 0.16 17.39 -3.45
CA GLU A 107 0.42 18.81 -3.78
C GLU A 107 -0.54 19.75 -3.04
N LYS A 108 -1.83 19.42 -3.06
CA LYS A 108 -2.87 20.18 -2.33
C LYS A 108 -2.60 20.25 -0.83
N TYR A 109 -2.18 19.14 -0.19
CA TYR A 109 -1.98 19.10 1.26
C TYR A 109 -0.63 19.65 1.70
N VAL A 110 0.40 19.50 0.88
CA VAL A 110 1.73 20.10 1.12
C VAL A 110 1.72 21.60 0.84
N GLY A 111 0.98 22.03 -0.18
CA GLY A 111 0.94 23.42 -0.67
C GLY A 111 2.01 23.75 -1.72
N ASN A 112 2.68 22.73 -2.26
CA ASN A 112 3.73 22.87 -3.28
C ASN A 112 3.38 22.00 -4.50
N LEU A 113 3.86 22.39 -5.69
CA LEU A 113 3.75 21.58 -6.89
C LEU A 113 4.91 20.60 -7.01
N ALA A 114 4.65 19.42 -7.57
CA ALA A 114 5.67 18.43 -7.87
C ALA A 114 6.49 18.84 -9.11
N SER A 115 7.79 18.69 -9.06
CA SER A 115 8.65 18.68 -10.25
C SER A 115 8.69 17.26 -10.79
N ILE A 116 7.97 16.99 -11.90
CA ILE A 116 7.79 15.63 -12.41
C ILE A 116 8.63 15.41 -13.64
N LYS A 117 9.49 14.38 -13.62
CA LYS A 117 10.17 13.82 -14.78
C LYS A 117 9.53 12.53 -15.20
N VAL A 118 8.95 12.53 -16.40
CA VAL A 118 8.35 11.31 -16.96
C VAL A 118 9.42 10.52 -17.70
N ILE A 119 9.55 9.24 -17.39
CA ILE A 119 10.42 8.31 -18.12
C ILE A 119 9.57 7.14 -18.64
N GLU A 120 10.13 6.41 -19.62
CA GLU A 120 9.44 5.26 -20.21
C GLU A 120 9.17 4.17 -19.17
N ARG A 121 7.96 3.57 -19.23
CA ARG A 121 7.60 2.47 -18.35
C ARG A 121 8.28 1.19 -18.80
N ASP A 122 8.82 0.41 -17.86
CA ASP A 122 9.27 -0.95 -18.12
C ASP A 122 8.05 -1.81 -18.57
N PRO A 123 8.15 -2.54 -19.69
CA PRO A 123 7.06 -3.41 -20.17
C PRO A 123 6.60 -4.48 -19.16
N SER A 124 7.47 -4.84 -18.20
CA SER A 124 7.13 -5.79 -17.13
C SER A 124 6.37 -5.16 -15.96
N ASP A 125 6.26 -3.82 -15.90
CA ASP A 125 5.53 -3.13 -14.82
C ASP A 125 4.01 -3.21 -15.05
N ILE A 126 3.30 -3.63 -13.99
CA ILE A 126 1.85 -3.81 -14.03
C ILE A 126 1.18 -2.43 -14.08
N SER A 127 0.36 -2.20 -15.10
CA SER A 127 -0.36 -0.92 -15.28
C SER A 127 -1.44 -0.68 -14.22
N LYS A 128 -2.06 -1.76 -13.70
CA LYS A 128 -3.14 -1.67 -12.71
C LYS A 128 -3.07 -2.80 -11.69
N THR A 129 -3.19 -2.46 -10.40
CA THR A 129 -3.45 -3.43 -9.34
C THR A 129 -4.83 -3.19 -8.76
N TRP A 130 -5.55 -4.27 -8.47
CA TRP A 130 -6.91 -4.21 -7.95
C TRP A 130 -7.17 -5.42 -7.04
N ALA A 131 -7.61 -5.16 -5.81
CA ALA A 131 -7.93 -6.19 -4.84
C ALA A 131 -9.37 -6.68 -5.01
N ASP A 132 -9.57 -7.98 -5.18
CA ASP A 132 -10.85 -8.59 -4.85
C ASP A 132 -10.88 -8.90 -3.34
N ILE A 133 -11.74 -8.21 -2.60
CA ILE A 133 -11.89 -8.34 -1.15
C ILE A 133 -13.14 -9.13 -0.72
N ALA A 134 -13.77 -9.87 -1.63
CA ALA A 134 -14.99 -10.65 -1.34
C ALA A 134 -14.79 -11.63 -0.17
N VAL A 135 -13.63 -12.27 -0.09
CA VAL A 135 -13.29 -13.18 1.01
C VAL A 135 -13.16 -12.43 2.34
N ALA A 136 -12.53 -11.26 2.35
CA ALA A 136 -12.41 -10.42 3.55
C ALA A 136 -13.79 -9.96 4.05
N ARG A 137 -14.66 -9.52 3.15
CA ARG A 137 -16.05 -9.17 3.49
C ARG A 137 -16.79 -10.34 4.14
N ARG A 138 -16.70 -11.52 3.53
CA ARG A 138 -17.42 -12.72 3.99
C ARG A 138 -16.87 -13.26 5.32
N LEU A 139 -15.56 -13.45 5.45
CA LEU A 139 -14.97 -14.12 6.61
C LEU A 139 -14.71 -13.17 7.77
N LEU A 140 -14.35 -11.92 7.50
CA LEU A 140 -13.96 -10.96 8.53
C LEU A 140 -15.04 -9.92 8.82
N ASN A 141 -16.12 -9.86 8.03
CA ASN A 141 -17.03 -8.70 8.02
C ASN A 141 -16.19 -7.41 8.00
N TRP A 142 -15.27 -7.33 7.03
CA TRP A 142 -14.30 -6.26 6.90
C TRP A 142 -14.32 -5.67 5.50
N GLU A 143 -14.26 -4.36 5.45
CA GLU A 143 -13.97 -3.56 4.27
C GLU A 143 -13.20 -2.30 4.70
N PRO A 144 -12.40 -1.70 3.82
CA PRO A 144 -11.71 -0.45 4.11
C PRO A 144 -12.70 0.71 4.25
N LYS A 145 -12.53 1.52 5.29
CA LYS A 145 -13.42 2.64 5.61
C LYS A 145 -12.81 3.99 5.31
N THR A 146 -11.47 4.06 5.26
CA THR A 146 -10.76 5.31 5.11
C THR A 146 -10.78 5.76 3.65
N ALA A 147 -11.35 6.94 3.38
CA ALA A 147 -11.24 7.59 2.08
C ALA A 147 -9.78 7.95 1.80
N ILE A 148 -9.36 7.87 0.53
CA ILE A 148 -7.96 8.13 0.14
C ILE A 148 -7.54 9.56 0.52
N GLU A 149 -8.44 10.52 0.41
CA GLU A 149 -8.21 11.91 0.77
C GLU A 149 -7.85 12.06 2.26
N ASN A 150 -8.61 11.41 3.14
CA ASN A 150 -8.38 11.48 4.58
C ASN A 150 -7.06 10.80 4.98
N GLY A 151 -6.83 9.60 4.46
CA GLY A 151 -5.60 8.85 4.76
C GLY A 151 -4.34 9.55 4.24
N LEU A 152 -4.41 10.19 3.05
CA LEU A 152 -3.30 10.99 2.53
C LEU A 152 -3.08 12.26 3.35
N PHE A 153 -4.15 12.94 3.75
CA PHE A 153 -4.04 14.11 4.62
C PHE A 153 -3.31 13.75 5.93
N GLU A 154 -3.75 12.71 6.64
CA GLU A 154 -3.09 12.24 7.87
C GLU A 154 -1.62 11.84 7.63
N THR A 155 -1.32 11.22 6.48
CA THR A 155 0.05 10.83 6.13
C THR A 155 0.96 12.04 5.88
N VAL A 156 0.44 13.07 5.19
CA VAL A 156 1.16 14.32 4.93
C VAL A 156 1.39 15.09 6.22
N GLU A 157 0.38 15.20 7.10
CA GLU A 157 0.52 15.87 8.40
C GLU A 157 1.54 15.15 9.28
N TRP A 158 1.49 13.81 9.32
CA TRP A 158 2.50 13.04 10.04
C TRP A 158 3.92 13.30 9.50
N TYR A 159 4.10 13.39 8.17
CA TYR A 159 5.40 13.72 7.59
C TYR A 159 5.84 15.13 7.99
N ARG A 160 4.92 16.11 7.95
CA ARG A 160 5.17 17.49 8.35
C ARG A 160 5.67 17.61 9.78
N GLU A 161 5.01 16.91 10.71
CA GLU A 161 5.37 16.90 12.14
C GLU A 161 6.71 16.20 12.42
N ASN A 162 7.13 15.28 11.56
CA ASN A 162 8.34 14.46 11.73
C ASN A 162 9.46 14.82 10.75
N ARG A 163 9.33 15.91 9.99
CA ARG A 163 10.22 16.27 8.90
C ARG A 163 11.69 16.40 9.29
N ASP A 164 12.00 16.90 10.48
CA ASP A 164 13.37 17.17 10.94
C ASP A 164 14.28 15.92 10.90
N TRP A 165 13.73 14.75 11.15
CA TRP A 165 14.48 13.52 11.07
C TRP A 165 14.20 12.73 9.78
N LEU A 166 13.00 12.86 9.20
CA LEU A 166 12.61 12.15 7.99
C LEU A 166 13.41 12.62 6.76
N ASN A 167 13.76 13.90 6.66
CA ASN A 167 14.53 14.43 5.56
C ASN A 167 15.97 13.84 5.48
N GLN A 168 16.48 13.28 6.58
CA GLN A 168 17.77 12.61 6.66
C GLN A 168 17.71 11.18 6.07
N ILE A 169 16.52 10.64 5.85
CA ILE A 169 16.35 9.30 5.27
C ILE A 169 16.67 9.37 3.77
N LYS A 170 17.70 8.63 3.37
CA LYS A 170 18.00 8.46 1.94
C LYS A 170 16.98 7.51 1.32
N VAL A 171 16.29 7.98 0.31
CA VAL A 171 15.34 7.19 -0.47
C VAL A 171 16.08 6.76 -1.74
N GLY A 172 16.40 5.48 -1.87
CA GLY A 172 17.05 4.91 -3.06
C GLY A 172 16.09 4.79 -4.25
#